data_e2c2c8f0498922aea90d23eb0cef6dbe
#
_entry.id   e2c2c8f0498922aea90d23eb0cef6dbe
#
_cell.length_a   1.000
_cell.length_b   1.000
_cell.length_c   1.000
_cell.angle_alpha   90.00
_cell.angle_beta   90.00
_cell.angle_gamma   90.00
#
_symmetry.space_group_name_H-M   'P 1'
#
loop_
_entity.id
_entity.type
_entity.pdbx_description
1 polymer ?
#
loop_
_entity_poly.entity_id
_entity_poly.type
_entity_poly.pdbx_seq_one_letter_code
_entity_poly.pdbx_strand_id
1 'polypeptide(L)' 'MNLSQLQYFRTLAKEEHYTRAAQILSITQPSLSHAIAQL' A
#
# COMPACT_ATOMS: atom_id res chain seq x y z
N MET A 1 0.41 -5.97 12.92
CA MET A 1 0.74 -5.98 11.49
C MET A 1 0.33 -7.31 10.88
N ASN A 2 -0.23 -7.29 9.69
CA ASN A 2 -0.62 -8.53 9.02
C ASN A 2 0.08 -8.62 7.66
N LEU A 3 -0.13 -9.74 6.97
CA LEU A 3 0.54 -10.01 5.71
C LEU A 3 0.15 -9.00 4.63
N SER A 4 -1.10 -8.58 4.61
CA SER A 4 -1.57 -7.59 3.63
C SER A 4 -0.87 -6.26 3.83
N GLN A 5 -0.73 -5.82 5.06
CA GLN A 5 -0.04 -4.56 5.36
C GLN A 5 1.42 -4.63 4.94
N LEU A 6 2.05 -5.78 5.16
CA LEU A 6 3.44 -5.97 4.76
C LEU A 6 3.57 -5.89 3.24
N GLN A 7 2.66 -6.52 2.50
CA GLN A 7 2.64 -6.45 1.05
C GLN A 7 2.45 -5.01 0.57
N TYR A 8 1.53 -4.29 1.18
CA TYR A 8 1.25 -2.90 0.81
C TYR A 8 2.49 -2.04 1.02
N PHE A 9 3.14 -2.21 2.17
CA PHE A 9 4.33 -1.44 2.48
C PHE A 9 5.45 -1.73 1.49
N ARG A 10 5.66 -3.00 1.16
CA ARG A 10 6.71 -3.39 0.22
C ARG A 10 6.45 -2.83 -1.18
N THR A 11 5.20 -2.91 -1.63
CA THR A 11 4.84 -2.38 -2.94
C THR A 11 5.03 -0.87 -2.99
N LEU A 12 4.61 -0.17 -1.93
CA LEU A 12 4.77 1.27 -1.85
C LEU A 12 6.25 1.66 -1.88
N ALA A 13 7.08 0.94 -1.13
CA ALA A 13 8.51 1.22 -1.08
C ALA A 13 9.16 1.01 -2.44
N LYS A 14 8.72 -0.01 -3.16
CA LYS A 14 9.27 -0.31 -4.48
C LYS A 14 8.86 0.74 -5.51
N GLU A 15 7.59 1.12 -5.50
CA GLU A 15 7.06 2.05 -6.51
C GLU A 15 7.31 3.51 -6.16
N GLU A 16 7.46 3.81 -4.88
CA GLU A 16 7.70 5.17 -4.38
C GLU A 16 6.62 6.15 -4.82
N HIS A 17 5.39 5.64 -4.98
CA HIS A 17 4.28 6.45 -5.49
C HIS A 17 2.97 5.79 -5.07
N TYR A 18 2.17 6.48 -4.25
CA TYR A 18 0.94 5.90 -3.71
C TYR A 18 -0.06 5.46 -4.78
N THR A 19 -0.28 6.31 -5.77
CA THR A 19 -1.27 6.01 -6.80
C THR A 19 -0.88 4.75 -7.58
N ARG A 20 0.38 4.65 -7.96
CA ARG A 20 0.84 3.49 -8.72
C ARG A 20 0.79 2.22 -7.86
N ALA A 21 1.22 2.32 -6.60
CA ALA A 21 1.19 1.16 -5.71
C ALA A 21 -0.24 0.67 -5.52
N ALA A 22 -1.20 1.60 -5.34
CA ALA A 22 -2.59 1.23 -5.18
C ALA A 22 -3.13 0.52 -6.43
N GLN A 23 -2.74 0.98 -7.61
CA GLN A 23 -3.15 0.36 -8.86
C GLN A 23 -2.62 -1.08 -8.95
N ILE A 24 -1.35 -1.27 -8.62
CA ILE A 24 -0.74 -2.60 -8.65
C ILE A 24 -1.44 -3.53 -7.67
N LEU A 25 -1.81 -3.02 -6.51
CA LEU A 25 -2.49 -3.81 -5.48
C LEU A 25 -3.99 -3.94 -5.71
N SER A 26 -4.52 -3.27 -6.73
CA SER A 26 -5.95 -3.27 -7.06
C SER A 26 -6.80 -2.73 -5.92
N ILE A 27 -6.31 -1.72 -5.24
CA ILE A 27 -7.04 -1.04 -4.18
C ILE A 27 -7.03 0.46 -4.45
N THR A 28 -7.85 1.20 -3.69
CA THR A 28 -7.88 2.66 -3.82
C THR A 28 -6.70 3.27 -3.07
N GLN A 29 -6.30 4.47 -3.48
CA GLN A 29 -5.21 5.18 -2.83
C GLN A 29 -5.51 5.49 -1.36
N PRO A 30 -6.73 5.94 -1.00
CA PRO A 30 -7.06 6.13 0.42
C PRO A 30 -6.98 4.83 1.22
N SER A 31 -7.36 3.69 0.63
CA SER A 31 -7.26 2.41 1.32
C SER A 31 -5.80 2.06 1.61
N LEU A 32 -4.92 2.29 0.65
CA LEU A 32 -3.50 2.03 0.83
C LEU A 32 -2.94 2.95 1.92
N SER A 33 -3.27 4.23 1.85
CA SER A 33 -2.81 5.20 2.84
C SER A 33 -3.27 4.83 4.24
N HIS A 34 -4.52 4.40 4.37
CA HIS A 34 -5.07 3.97 5.65
C HIS A 34 -4.32 2.75 6.19
N ALA A 35 -4.09 1.77 5.34
CA ALA A 35 -3.40 0.55 5.75
C ALA A 35 -1.97 0.84 6.22
N ILE A 36 -1.28 1.73 5.52
CA ILE A 36 0.08 2.10 5.91
C ILE A 36 0.08 2.83 7.25
N ALA A 37 -0.92 3.67 7.50
CA ALA A 37 -1.02 4.40 8.75
C ALA A 37 -1.29 3.49 9.95
N GLN A 38 -1.75 2.27 9.72
CA GLN A 38 -2.03 1.30 10.78
C GLN A 38 -0.78 0.54 11.24
N LEU A 39 0.32 0.70 10.56
CA LEU A 39 1.56 0.01 10.93
C LEU A 39 2.19 0.52 12.22
#